data_2230f82fa9b7209983979cb935fe9dc3
#
_entry.id   2230f82fa9b7209983979cb935fe9dc3
#
_cell.length_a   1.000
_cell.length_b   1.000
_cell.length_c   1.000
_cell.angle_alpha   90.00
_cell.angle_beta   90.00
_cell.angle_gamma   90.00
#
_symmetry.space_group_name_H-M   'P 1'
#
loop_
_entity.id
_entity.type
_entity.pdbx_description
1 polymer ?
#
loop_
_entity_poly.entity_id
_entity_poly.type
_entity_poly.pdbx_seq_one_letter_code
_entity_poly.pdbx_strand_id
1 'polypeptide(L)'
;MNRWSRWLALALFIAPAAWSQPKPAPQTETAVFAGGCFWCVESDFDKVDGVLSTTSGFVGGHTANPTYREVSAGGTGYTEAVRVEFDPARVSYAQLLEKFWPTIDPTVKDQQFCDVGSQYRTGIYPLNEQQLKAATASKAALEKT
;
A
#
# COMPACT_ATOMS: atom_id res chain seq x y z
N MET A 1 3.63 -33.98 -79.77
CA MET A 1 2.46 -34.11 -78.90
C MET A 1 2.99 -34.02 -77.45
N ASN A 2 3.02 -32.86 -76.86
CA ASN A 2 3.62 -32.59 -75.53
C ASN A 2 2.51 -32.43 -74.48
N ARG A 3 2.44 -33.37 -73.56
CA ARG A 3 1.55 -33.34 -72.40
C ARG A 3 2.28 -32.65 -71.26
N TRP A 4 1.87 -31.39 -70.94
CA TRP A 4 2.34 -30.65 -69.76
C TRP A 4 1.51 -31.04 -68.54
N SER A 5 2.14 -31.76 -67.58
CA SER A 5 1.56 -32.05 -66.27
C SER A 5 1.66 -30.79 -65.38
N ARG A 6 0.52 -30.23 -65.05
CA ARG A 6 0.38 -29.10 -64.12
C ARG A 6 0.36 -29.70 -62.70
N TRP A 7 1.46 -29.49 -61.96
CA TRP A 7 1.52 -29.75 -60.53
C TRP A 7 0.88 -28.58 -59.79
N LEU A 8 -0.28 -28.76 -59.15
CA LEU A 8 -0.88 -27.81 -58.20
C LEU A 8 -0.20 -28.05 -56.86
N ALA A 9 0.68 -27.11 -56.47
CA ALA A 9 1.23 -27.10 -55.12
C ALA A 9 0.17 -26.48 -54.17
N LEU A 10 -0.38 -27.32 -53.31
CA LEU A 10 -1.28 -26.91 -52.22
C LEU A 10 -0.41 -26.33 -51.07
N ALA A 11 -0.34 -25.01 -50.98
CA ALA A 11 0.33 -24.35 -49.85
C ALA A 11 -0.57 -24.40 -48.59
N LEU A 12 -0.24 -25.28 -47.63
CA LEU A 12 -0.86 -25.25 -46.31
C LEU A 12 -0.38 -24.01 -45.54
N PHE A 13 -1.29 -23.04 -45.37
CA PHE A 13 -1.05 -21.92 -44.44
C PHE A 13 -1.29 -22.43 -43.03
N ILE A 14 -0.22 -22.76 -42.29
CA ILE A 14 -0.28 -23.00 -40.84
C ILE A 14 -0.28 -21.62 -40.18
N ALA A 15 -1.48 -21.17 -39.75
CA ALA A 15 -1.58 -19.96 -38.93
C ALA A 15 -0.90 -20.22 -37.56
N PRO A 16 0.01 -19.35 -37.09
CA PRO A 16 0.58 -19.51 -35.76
C PRO A 16 -0.52 -19.35 -34.72
N ALA A 17 -0.70 -20.35 -33.87
CA ALA A 17 -1.57 -20.25 -32.71
C ALA A 17 -1.03 -19.11 -31.82
N ALA A 18 -1.81 -18.04 -31.68
CA ALA A 18 -1.50 -16.97 -30.75
C ALA A 18 -1.60 -17.53 -29.33
N TRP A 19 -0.47 -17.84 -28.74
CA TRP A 19 -0.40 -18.23 -27.34
C TRP A 19 -0.74 -16.99 -26.51
N SER A 20 -1.92 -16.99 -25.89
CA SER A 20 -2.30 -15.97 -24.91
C SER A 20 -1.32 -16.02 -23.77
N GLN A 21 -0.49 -14.99 -23.63
CA GLN A 21 0.38 -14.83 -22.46
C GLN A 21 -0.51 -14.80 -21.22
N PRO A 22 -0.19 -15.57 -20.17
CA PRO A 22 -0.92 -15.47 -18.90
C PRO A 22 -0.84 -14.02 -18.41
N LYS A 23 -2.00 -13.45 -18.04
CA LYS A 23 -2.08 -12.12 -17.45
C LYS A 23 -1.17 -12.09 -16.22
N PRO A 24 -0.25 -11.10 -16.07
CA PRO A 24 0.59 -10.99 -14.88
C PRO A 24 -0.29 -11.02 -13.63
N ALA A 25 0.14 -11.76 -12.62
CA ALA A 25 -0.53 -11.75 -11.32
C ALA A 25 -0.62 -10.29 -10.83
N PRO A 26 -1.72 -9.89 -10.15
CA PRO A 26 -1.84 -8.56 -9.57
C PRO A 26 -0.61 -8.30 -8.69
N GLN A 27 0.12 -7.23 -8.96
CA GLN A 27 1.20 -6.81 -8.07
C GLN A 27 0.55 -6.20 -6.84
N THR A 28 0.88 -6.72 -5.66
CA THR A 28 0.45 -6.15 -4.38
C THR A 28 1.62 -5.39 -3.79
N GLU A 29 1.40 -4.15 -3.41
CA GLU A 29 2.35 -3.36 -2.63
C GLU A 29 1.83 -3.16 -1.21
N THR A 30 2.76 -2.81 -0.31
CA THR A 30 2.47 -2.60 1.10
C THR A 30 2.87 -1.19 1.53
N ALA A 31 2.04 -0.55 2.34
CA ALA A 31 2.32 0.72 3.03
C ALA A 31 2.05 0.58 4.52
N VAL A 32 2.68 1.41 5.37
CA VAL A 32 2.47 1.41 6.82
C VAL A 32 2.27 2.83 7.32
N PHE A 33 1.12 3.05 7.98
CA PHE A 33 0.70 4.35 8.51
C PHE A 33 0.34 4.25 9.99
N ALA A 34 0.65 5.29 10.76
CA ALA A 34 0.23 5.48 12.14
C ALA A 34 -0.49 6.84 12.27
N GLY A 35 -1.68 6.86 12.79
CA GLY A 35 -2.53 8.05 12.85
C GLY A 35 -3.46 8.06 14.08
N GLY A 36 -2.94 7.68 15.25
CA GLY A 36 -3.73 7.51 16.47
C GLY A 36 -4.28 6.10 16.60
N CYS A 37 -5.55 5.97 16.97
CA CYS A 37 -6.22 4.67 17.07
C CYS A 37 -6.15 3.91 15.74
N PHE A 38 -5.47 2.77 15.76
CA PHE A 38 -5.27 1.96 14.53
C PHE A 38 -6.59 1.43 13.94
N TRP A 39 -7.63 1.18 14.74
CA TRP A 39 -8.94 0.79 14.21
C TRP A 39 -9.63 1.90 13.42
N CYS A 40 -9.40 3.17 13.77
CA CYS A 40 -9.90 4.31 13.00
C CYS A 40 -9.18 4.40 11.66
N VAL A 41 -7.83 4.34 11.67
CA VAL A 41 -7.00 4.37 10.46
C VAL A 41 -7.32 3.17 9.55
N GLU A 42 -7.47 1.97 10.10
CA GLU A 42 -7.88 0.76 9.39
C GLU A 42 -9.22 0.97 8.68
N SER A 43 -10.24 1.43 9.43
CA SER A 43 -11.58 1.72 8.87
C SER A 43 -11.56 2.77 7.75
N ASP A 44 -10.64 3.72 7.78
CA ASP A 44 -10.53 4.73 6.72
C ASP A 44 -9.87 4.17 5.46
N PHE A 45 -8.83 3.36 5.61
CA PHE A 45 -8.19 2.71 4.47
C PHE A 45 -9.04 1.60 3.84
N ASP A 46 -9.85 0.88 4.62
CA ASP A 46 -10.77 -0.14 4.10
C ASP A 46 -11.79 0.40 3.08
N LYS A 47 -12.05 1.70 3.10
CA LYS A 47 -12.96 2.40 2.19
C LYS A 47 -12.29 2.86 0.89
N VAL A 48 -10.95 2.73 0.80
CA VAL A 48 -10.20 3.21 -0.37
C VAL A 48 -10.22 2.17 -1.47
N ASP A 49 -10.76 2.53 -2.62
CA ASP A 49 -10.75 1.65 -3.79
C ASP A 49 -9.30 1.35 -4.23
N GLY A 50 -8.99 0.06 -4.38
CA GLY A 50 -7.64 -0.41 -4.65
C GLY A 50 -6.88 -0.91 -3.43
N VAL A 51 -7.32 -0.62 -2.20
CA VAL A 51 -6.85 -1.31 -1.00
C VAL A 51 -7.43 -2.72 -0.99
N LEU A 52 -6.58 -3.70 -0.76
CA LEU A 52 -6.90 -5.13 -0.80
C LEU A 52 -7.13 -5.70 0.59
N SER A 53 -6.32 -5.26 1.56
CA SER A 53 -6.46 -5.63 2.96
C SER A 53 -5.74 -4.62 3.85
N THR A 54 -6.20 -4.53 5.10
CA THR A 54 -5.56 -3.78 6.17
C THR A 54 -5.28 -4.71 7.35
N THR A 55 -4.28 -4.36 8.16
CA THR A 55 -3.95 -5.11 9.38
C THR A 55 -3.46 -4.14 10.43
N SER A 56 -4.21 -4.00 11.52
CA SER A 56 -3.78 -3.27 12.70
C SER A 56 -2.66 -3.99 13.44
N GLY A 57 -1.69 -3.23 13.93
CA GLY A 57 -0.52 -3.76 14.64
C GLY A 57 0.34 -2.67 15.27
N PHE A 58 1.56 -3.02 15.61
CA PHE A 58 2.48 -2.14 16.34
C PHE A 58 3.83 -2.03 15.61
N VAL A 59 4.41 -0.83 15.62
CA VAL A 59 5.68 -0.55 14.95
C VAL A 59 6.63 0.26 15.84
N GLY A 60 7.94 0.03 15.70
CA GLY A 60 9.01 0.87 16.26
C GLY A 60 9.28 0.73 17.75
N GLY A 61 8.72 -0.26 18.41
CA GLY A 61 8.96 -0.50 19.84
C GLY A 61 10.15 -1.42 20.13
N HIS A 62 10.40 -1.67 21.41
CA HIS A 62 11.54 -2.45 21.90
C HIS A 62 11.15 -3.64 22.80
N THR A 63 9.88 -3.77 23.17
CA THR A 63 9.38 -4.90 23.97
C THR A 63 9.15 -6.11 23.06
N ALA A 64 9.63 -7.29 23.45
CA ALA A 64 9.38 -8.51 22.69
C ALA A 64 7.93 -8.96 22.85
N ASN A 65 7.28 -9.32 21.72
CA ASN A 65 5.90 -9.83 21.66
C ASN A 65 4.91 -8.97 22.48
N PRO A 66 4.75 -7.67 22.16
CA PRO A 66 3.91 -6.79 22.94
C PRO A 66 2.44 -7.18 22.83
N THR A 67 1.73 -7.12 23.94
CA THR A 67 0.27 -7.24 23.95
C THR A 67 -0.38 -5.87 23.74
N TYR A 68 -1.61 -5.84 23.27
CA TYR A 68 -2.40 -4.61 23.19
C TYR A 68 -2.43 -3.84 24.52
N ARG A 69 -2.62 -4.55 25.63
CA ARG A 69 -2.67 -3.96 26.97
C ARG A 69 -1.37 -3.24 27.33
N GLU A 70 -0.22 -3.82 26.98
CA GLU A 70 1.09 -3.21 27.26
C GLU A 70 1.32 -1.97 26.42
N VAL A 71 1.01 -2.03 25.12
CA VAL A 71 1.19 -0.88 24.22
C VAL A 71 0.24 0.26 24.59
N SER A 72 -1.03 -0.02 24.82
CA SER A 72 -2.01 1.00 25.20
C SER A 72 -1.74 1.64 26.57
N ALA A 73 -1.08 0.91 27.50
CA ALA A 73 -0.60 1.47 28.74
C ALA A 73 0.59 2.42 28.58
N GLY A 74 1.28 2.40 27.42
CA GLY A 74 2.43 3.22 27.12
C GLY A 74 3.76 2.65 27.60
N GLY A 75 4.86 3.35 27.28
CA GLY A 75 6.21 2.98 27.74
C GLY A 75 6.92 1.88 26.96
N THR A 76 6.26 1.22 25.99
CA THR A 76 6.86 0.15 25.18
C THR A 76 7.66 0.65 23.99
N GLY A 77 7.54 1.94 23.66
CA GLY A 77 8.11 2.55 22.45
C GLY A 77 7.34 2.25 21.18
N TYR A 78 6.37 1.34 21.21
CA TYR A 78 5.53 1.03 20.05
C TYR A 78 4.55 2.15 19.72
N THR A 79 4.19 2.20 18.43
CA THR A 79 3.09 3.01 17.91
C THR A 79 2.05 2.10 17.32
N GLU A 80 0.76 2.39 17.56
CA GLU A 80 -0.33 1.78 16.82
C GLU A 80 -0.21 2.17 15.35
N ALA A 81 -0.27 1.19 14.47
CA ALA A 81 -0.09 1.40 13.04
C ALA A 81 -0.95 0.42 12.24
N VAL A 82 -1.21 0.75 10.99
CA VAL A 82 -1.92 -0.08 10.04
C VAL A 82 -1.01 -0.41 8.87
N ARG A 83 -0.89 -1.69 8.58
CA ARG A 83 -0.32 -2.19 7.33
C ARG A 83 -1.43 -2.24 6.29
N VAL A 84 -1.22 -1.56 5.17
CA VAL A 84 -2.15 -1.47 4.04
C VAL A 84 -1.56 -2.22 2.87
N GLU A 85 -2.22 -3.26 2.39
CA GLU A 85 -1.90 -3.95 1.15
C GLU A 85 -2.78 -3.40 0.03
N PHE A 86 -2.20 -2.99 -1.08
CA PHE A 86 -2.93 -2.32 -2.15
C PHE A 86 -2.47 -2.77 -3.54
N ASP A 87 -3.36 -2.65 -4.52
CA ASP A 87 -3.08 -2.85 -5.93
C ASP A 87 -2.57 -1.52 -6.54
N PRO A 88 -1.28 -1.41 -6.89
CA PRO A 88 -0.71 -0.18 -7.43
C PRO A 88 -1.28 0.21 -8.81
N ALA A 89 -1.97 -0.70 -9.49
CA ALA A 89 -2.69 -0.39 -10.73
C ALA A 89 -4.02 0.34 -10.48
N ARG A 90 -4.55 0.30 -9.25
CA ARG A 90 -5.83 0.92 -8.86
C ARG A 90 -5.64 2.14 -7.96
N VAL A 91 -4.70 2.07 -7.03
CA VAL A 91 -4.35 3.19 -6.14
C VAL A 91 -2.84 3.24 -5.95
N SER A 92 -2.26 4.41 -6.12
CA SER A 92 -0.82 4.62 -5.91
C SER A 92 -0.52 4.95 -4.45
N TYR A 93 0.74 4.73 -4.02
CA TYR A 93 1.21 5.15 -2.69
C TYR A 93 1.00 6.66 -2.43
N ALA A 94 1.17 7.51 -3.46
CA ALA A 94 0.91 8.95 -3.35
C ALA A 94 -0.56 9.24 -3.04
N GLN A 95 -1.49 8.53 -3.67
CA GLN A 95 -2.92 8.66 -3.37
C GLN A 95 -3.28 8.14 -1.97
N LEU A 96 -2.60 7.11 -1.46
CA LEU A 96 -2.76 6.68 -0.07
C LEU A 96 -2.29 7.78 0.91
N LEU A 97 -1.19 8.48 0.62
CA LEU A 97 -0.76 9.64 1.40
C LEU A 97 -1.80 10.77 1.40
N GLU A 98 -2.40 11.07 0.24
CA GLU A 98 -3.48 12.06 0.12
C GLU A 98 -4.72 11.68 0.92
N LYS A 99 -5.01 10.38 1.05
CA LYS A 99 -6.10 9.87 1.90
C LYS A 99 -5.76 9.91 3.38
N PHE A 100 -4.49 9.70 3.73
CA PHE A 100 -4.03 9.66 5.11
C PHE A 100 -4.02 11.05 5.78
N TRP A 101 -3.52 12.09 5.11
CA TRP A 101 -3.36 13.40 5.73
C TRP A 101 -4.63 14.02 6.31
N PRO A 102 -5.81 13.91 5.68
CA PRO A 102 -7.06 14.45 6.25
C PRO A 102 -7.60 13.67 7.45
N THR A 103 -7.07 12.47 7.74
CA THR A 103 -7.52 11.62 8.85
C THR A 103 -6.77 11.87 10.14
N ILE A 104 -5.80 12.78 10.15
CA ILE A 104 -4.98 13.10 11.31
C ILE A 104 -4.91 14.59 11.57
N ASP A 105 -4.52 14.97 12.78
CA ASP A 105 -4.01 16.31 13.08
C ASP A 105 -2.48 16.30 13.04
N PRO A 106 -1.84 16.87 12.02
CA PRO A 106 -0.39 16.87 11.87
C PRO A 106 0.33 17.84 12.83
N THR A 107 -0.40 18.68 13.56
CA THR A 107 0.16 19.71 14.44
C THR A 107 0.38 19.26 15.87
N VAL A 108 -0.20 18.12 16.25
CA VAL A 108 -0.09 17.56 17.60
C VAL A 108 1.05 16.55 17.72
N LYS A 109 1.59 16.43 18.90
CA LYS A 109 2.65 15.47 19.24
C LYS A 109 2.14 14.44 20.23
N ASP A 110 2.49 13.16 20.01
CA ASP A 110 2.18 12.05 20.88
C ASP A 110 0.68 11.97 21.27
N GLN A 111 -0.19 12.29 20.34
CA GLN A 111 -1.65 12.16 20.47
C GLN A 111 -2.33 12.25 19.11
N GLN A 112 -3.57 11.76 19.02
CA GLN A 112 -4.53 12.06 17.96
C GLN A 112 -5.93 12.10 18.54
N PHE A 113 -6.66 13.19 18.30
CA PHE A 113 -8.02 13.41 18.80
C PHE A 113 -8.14 13.18 20.32
N CYS A 114 -8.86 12.13 20.75
CA CYS A 114 -9.06 11.79 22.15
C CYS A 114 -7.99 10.86 22.73
N ASP A 115 -7.11 10.31 21.89
CA ASP A 115 -6.10 9.34 22.29
C ASP A 115 -4.77 10.05 22.57
N VAL A 116 -4.33 9.98 23.82
CA VAL A 116 -3.12 10.67 24.32
C VAL A 116 -2.06 9.65 24.73
N GLY A 117 -0.86 9.83 24.19
CA GLY A 117 0.30 8.99 24.46
C GLY A 117 1.16 8.75 23.23
N SER A 118 2.44 8.42 23.44
CA SER A 118 3.38 8.19 22.34
C SER A 118 2.99 7.02 21.42
N GLN A 119 2.17 6.09 21.91
CA GLN A 119 1.61 5.00 21.13
C GLN A 119 0.61 5.47 20.07
N TYR A 120 0.08 6.68 20.20
CA TYR A 120 -0.86 7.30 19.26
C TYR A 120 -0.22 8.41 18.40
N ARG A 121 1.12 8.47 18.37
CA ARG A 121 1.82 9.44 17.52
C ARG A 121 1.58 9.17 16.05
N THR A 122 1.52 10.23 15.25
CA THR A 122 1.48 10.14 13.80
C THR A 122 2.82 9.67 13.25
N GLY A 123 2.78 8.83 12.23
CA GLY A 123 3.96 8.36 11.53
C GLY A 123 3.64 7.74 10.17
N ILE A 124 4.54 7.94 9.23
CA ILE A 124 4.57 7.22 7.96
C ILE A 124 5.86 6.39 7.98
N TYR A 125 5.75 5.10 7.74
CA TYR A 125 6.86 4.15 7.79
C TYR A 125 7.18 3.61 6.39
N PRO A 126 8.03 4.30 5.61
CA PRO A 126 8.36 3.88 4.26
C PRO A 126 9.09 2.54 4.25
N LEU A 127 8.72 1.64 3.36
CA LEU A 127 9.31 0.32 3.22
C LEU A 127 10.41 0.26 2.13
N ASN A 128 10.54 1.33 1.33
CA ASN A 128 11.54 1.46 0.28
C ASN A 128 11.84 2.94 -0.01
N GLU A 129 12.87 3.19 -0.83
CA GLU A 129 13.32 4.54 -1.18
C GLU A 129 12.26 5.34 -1.95
N GLN A 130 11.47 4.69 -2.79
CA GLN A 130 10.39 5.35 -3.54
C GLN A 130 9.31 5.87 -2.60
N GLN A 131 8.89 5.06 -1.64
CA GLN A 131 7.94 5.47 -0.60
C GLN A 131 8.52 6.58 0.28
N LEU A 132 9.79 6.48 0.68
CA LEU A 132 10.45 7.52 1.47
C LEU A 132 10.45 8.87 0.73
N LYS A 133 10.80 8.87 -0.56
CA LYS A 133 10.80 10.08 -1.39
C LYS A 133 9.39 10.67 -1.51
N ALA A 134 8.39 9.84 -1.77
CA ALA A 134 7.01 10.28 -1.89
C ALA A 134 6.45 10.83 -0.57
N ALA A 135 6.68 10.14 0.55
CA ALA A 135 6.25 10.58 1.88
C ALA A 135 6.91 11.91 2.27
N THR A 136 8.21 12.06 2.03
CA THR A 136 8.95 13.30 2.31
C THR A 136 8.41 14.47 1.47
N ALA A 137 8.17 14.26 0.19
CA ALA A 137 7.62 15.27 -0.70
C ALA A 137 6.19 15.67 -0.29
N SER A 138 5.36 14.70 0.08
CA SER A 138 3.99 14.92 0.52
C SER A 138 3.92 15.71 1.83
N LYS A 139 4.78 15.35 2.82
CA LYS A 139 4.93 16.12 4.06
C LYS A 139 5.35 17.57 3.79
N ALA A 140 6.38 17.78 2.96
CA ALA A 140 6.87 19.10 2.62
C ALA A 140 5.85 19.95 1.85
N ALA A 141 4.91 19.34 1.13
CA ALA A 141 3.80 20.04 0.51
C ALA A 141 2.77 20.48 1.56
N LEU A 142 2.44 19.62 2.52
CA LEU A 142 1.53 19.93 3.62
C LEU A 142 2.04 21.10 4.50
N GLU A 143 3.34 21.14 4.78
CA GLU A 143 3.96 22.21 5.61
C GLU A 143 3.90 23.61 4.96
N LYS A 144 3.49 23.72 3.69
CA LYS A 144 3.34 25.01 2.97
C LYS A 144 1.91 25.53 2.95
N THR A 145 0.96 24.76 3.43
CA THR A 145 -0.46 25.13 3.45
C THR A 145 -0.87 25.63 4.83
#